data_fded4255c39df438efb2ab0db4e28433
#
_entry.id   fded4255c39df438efb2ab0db4e28433
#
_cell.length_a   1.000
_cell.length_b   1.000
_cell.length_c   1.000
_cell.angle_alpha   90.00
_cell.angle_beta   90.00
_cell.angle_gamma   90.00
#
_symmetry.space_group_name_H-M   'P 1'
#
loop_
_entity.id
_entity.type
_entity.pdbx_description
1 polymer ?
#
loop_
_entity_poly.entity_id
_entity_poly.type
_entity_poly.pdbx_seq_one_letter_code
_entity_poly.pdbx_strand_id
1 'polypeptide(L)'
;MSDKKARDIMTSDAECIGENDTVADAAKRLKELDVGAMPICGEDNRLKGMLTDRDIVVKVLAEGKDPGSTKAGELGVGDGKTITIGADDSIDEALATMSKNQVRRLPVIDGKKLVGIVSQADIARNIDEEKVGDLVEAISQ
;
A
#
# COMPACT_ATOMS: atom_id res chain seq x y z
N MET A 1 -10.93 17.23 -16.66
CA MET A 1 -11.13 16.03 -15.86
C MET A 1 -10.54 14.82 -16.59
N SER A 2 -9.83 13.97 -15.87
CA SER A 2 -9.22 12.81 -16.50
C SER A 2 -10.19 11.63 -16.49
N ASP A 3 -10.32 10.96 -17.64
CA ASP A 3 -11.08 9.72 -17.73
C ASP A 3 -10.24 8.50 -17.38
N LYS A 4 -9.01 8.73 -16.88
CA LYS A 4 -8.11 7.64 -16.51
C LYS A 4 -8.60 6.91 -15.27
N LYS A 5 -8.33 5.63 -15.27
CA LYS A 5 -8.63 4.72 -14.16
C LYS A 5 -7.35 4.41 -13.39
N ALA A 6 -7.49 3.84 -12.20
CA ALA A 6 -6.34 3.44 -11.40
C ALA A 6 -5.37 2.57 -12.20
N ARG A 7 -5.88 1.61 -12.99
CA ARG A 7 -5.03 0.74 -13.81
C ARG A 7 -4.16 1.50 -14.81
N ASP A 8 -4.60 2.69 -15.23
CA ASP A 8 -3.88 3.47 -16.24
C ASP A 8 -2.69 4.24 -15.67
N ILE A 9 -2.68 4.49 -14.36
CA ILE A 9 -1.65 5.30 -13.71
C ILE A 9 -0.84 4.54 -12.67
N MET A 10 -1.26 3.32 -12.30
CA MET A 10 -0.58 2.53 -11.28
C MET A 10 0.80 2.05 -11.77
N THR A 11 1.66 1.73 -10.79
CA THR A 11 2.84 0.92 -11.05
C THR A 11 2.36 -0.52 -11.06
N SER A 12 2.40 -1.18 -12.22
CA SER A 12 1.98 -2.56 -12.37
C SER A 12 3.05 -3.52 -11.87
N ASP A 13 2.69 -4.79 -11.72
CA ASP A 13 3.59 -5.83 -11.20
C ASP A 13 4.19 -5.45 -9.85
N ALA A 14 3.35 -4.87 -8.99
CA ALA A 14 3.78 -4.49 -7.65
C ALA A 14 4.26 -5.73 -6.88
N GLU A 15 5.43 -5.60 -6.24
CA GLU A 15 5.97 -6.67 -5.44
C GLU A 15 5.21 -6.81 -4.13
N CYS A 16 4.96 -8.05 -3.74
CA CYS A 16 4.34 -8.39 -2.46
C CYS A 16 5.35 -9.00 -1.52
N ILE A 17 5.09 -8.84 -0.24
CA ILE A 17 5.68 -9.68 0.79
C ILE A 17 4.72 -10.84 0.97
N GLY A 18 5.22 -12.09 0.98
CA GLY A 18 4.39 -13.25 1.25
C GLY A 18 3.94 -13.27 2.71
N GLU A 19 2.71 -13.71 2.96
CA GLU A 19 2.20 -13.77 4.34
C GLU A 19 3.03 -14.68 5.23
N ASN A 20 3.71 -15.66 4.66
CA ASN A 20 4.56 -16.60 5.39
C ASN A 20 6.03 -16.20 5.41
N ASP A 21 6.41 -15.11 4.76
CA ASP A 21 7.77 -14.59 4.83
C ASP A 21 8.06 -14.04 6.22
N THR A 22 9.30 -14.11 6.67
CA THR A 22 9.67 -13.56 7.97
C THR A 22 9.68 -12.04 7.92
N VAL A 23 9.48 -11.42 9.08
CA VAL A 23 9.57 -9.97 9.21
C VAL A 23 10.98 -9.49 8.87
N ALA A 24 12.01 -10.28 9.19
CA ALA A 24 13.40 -9.94 8.84
C ALA A 24 13.58 -9.84 7.32
N ASP A 25 13.04 -10.80 6.57
CA ASP A 25 13.10 -10.76 5.10
C ASP A 25 12.29 -9.60 4.54
N ALA A 26 11.13 -9.32 5.12
CA ALA A 26 10.31 -8.19 4.73
C ALA A 26 11.06 -6.86 4.94
N ALA A 27 11.76 -6.72 6.07
CA ALA A 27 12.55 -5.53 6.37
C ALA A 27 13.66 -5.31 5.32
N LYS A 28 14.31 -6.39 4.89
CA LYS A 28 15.33 -6.31 3.84
C LYS A 28 14.73 -5.80 2.52
N ARG A 29 13.53 -6.26 2.17
CA ARG A 29 12.87 -5.83 0.94
C ARG A 29 12.44 -4.36 1.01
N LEU A 30 11.94 -3.91 2.15
CA LEU A 30 11.63 -2.49 2.35
C LEU A 30 12.89 -1.64 2.13
N LYS A 31 14.03 -2.09 2.66
CA LYS A 31 15.29 -1.39 2.51
C LYS A 31 15.76 -1.38 1.03
N GLU A 32 15.73 -2.55 0.38
CA GLU A 32 16.17 -2.67 -1.01
C GLU A 32 15.35 -1.82 -1.97
N LEU A 33 14.06 -1.72 -1.74
CA LEU A 33 13.15 -0.95 -2.57
C LEU A 33 13.02 0.51 -2.11
N ASP A 34 13.61 0.84 -0.96
CA ASP A 34 13.57 2.18 -0.36
C ASP A 34 12.13 2.67 -0.18
N VAL A 35 11.32 1.82 0.42
CA VAL A 35 9.90 2.14 0.70
C VAL A 35 9.59 1.87 2.16
N GLY A 36 8.56 2.54 2.68
CA GLY A 36 8.11 2.37 4.06
C GLY A 36 6.93 1.42 4.22
N ALA A 37 6.37 0.93 3.13
CA ALA A 37 5.21 0.05 3.15
C ALA A 37 5.20 -0.86 1.95
N MET A 38 4.71 -2.09 2.13
CA MET A 38 4.52 -3.05 1.04
C MET A 38 3.27 -3.86 1.28
N PRO A 39 2.58 -4.28 0.21
CA PRO A 39 1.46 -5.18 0.36
C PRO A 39 1.92 -6.58 0.79
N ILE A 40 1.06 -7.24 1.55
CA ILE A 40 1.23 -8.64 1.95
C ILE A 40 0.24 -9.44 1.12
N CYS A 41 0.73 -10.46 0.43
CA CYS A 41 -0.11 -11.32 -0.42
C CYS A 41 -0.02 -12.78 0.01
N GLY A 42 -1.10 -13.52 -0.23
CA GLY A 42 -1.08 -14.96 -0.10
C GLY A 42 -0.47 -15.61 -1.34
N GLU A 43 -0.38 -16.93 -1.33
CA GLU A 43 0.18 -17.72 -2.44
C GLU A 43 -0.61 -17.55 -3.74
N ASP A 44 -1.90 -17.22 -3.61
CA ASP A 44 -2.79 -16.99 -4.75
C ASP A 44 -2.72 -15.55 -5.29
N ASN A 45 -1.76 -14.77 -4.84
CA ASN A 45 -1.57 -13.35 -5.17
C ASN A 45 -2.73 -12.47 -4.71
N ARG A 46 -3.53 -12.93 -3.76
CA ARG A 46 -4.59 -12.11 -3.17
C ARG A 46 -4.02 -11.23 -2.09
N LEU A 47 -4.47 -9.98 -2.09
CA LEU A 47 -4.04 -9.03 -1.06
C LEU A 47 -4.58 -9.45 0.30
N LYS A 48 -3.69 -9.55 1.29
CA LYS A 48 -4.03 -9.91 2.67
C LYS A 48 -3.92 -8.72 3.61
N GLY A 49 -3.08 -7.75 3.30
CA GLY A 49 -2.88 -6.59 4.15
C GLY A 49 -1.72 -5.75 3.68
N MET A 50 -1.32 -4.82 4.52
CA MET A 50 -0.15 -3.97 4.30
C MET A 50 0.80 -4.09 5.48
N LEU A 51 2.09 -4.12 5.19
CA LEU A 51 3.13 -4.10 6.22
C LEU A 51 3.89 -2.79 6.10
N THR A 52 4.07 -2.11 7.23
CA THR A 52 4.85 -0.87 7.27
C THR A 52 6.08 -1.04 8.14
N ASP A 53 7.08 -0.17 7.92
CA ASP A 53 8.26 -0.11 8.77
C ASP A 53 7.87 0.17 10.24
N ARG A 54 6.85 1.00 10.45
CA ARG A 54 6.34 1.27 11.79
C ARG A 54 5.80 0.01 12.45
N ASP A 55 5.10 -0.85 11.71
CA ASP A 55 4.59 -2.13 12.23
C ASP A 55 5.73 -2.99 12.77
N ILE A 56 6.86 -3.03 12.06
CA ILE A 56 8.01 -3.81 12.48
C ILE A 56 8.58 -3.26 13.78
N VAL A 57 8.71 -1.95 13.89
CA VAL A 57 9.24 -1.32 15.10
C VAL A 57 8.30 -1.54 16.30
N VAL A 58 7.02 -1.24 16.11
CA VAL A 58 6.05 -1.21 17.22
C VAL A 58 5.59 -2.61 17.62
N LYS A 59 5.34 -3.47 16.65
CA LYS A 59 4.72 -4.77 16.91
C LYS A 59 5.71 -5.93 17.04
N VAL A 60 6.96 -5.73 16.62
CA VAL A 60 7.99 -6.77 16.71
C VAL A 60 9.10 -6.35 17.64
N LEU A 61 9.85 -5.31 17.30
CA LEU A 61 11.03 -4.92 18.08
C LEU A 61 10.65 -4.40 19.46
N ALA A 62 9.67 -3.52 19.55
CA ALA A 62 9.25 -2.95 20.83
C ALA A 62 8.64 -4.00 21.77
N GLU A 63 8.06 -5.06 21.21
CA GLU A 63 7.47 -6.14 22.00
C GLU A 63 8.42 -7.29 22.28
N GLY A 64 9.68 -7.17 21.86
CA GLY A 64 10.68 -8.19 22.11
C GLY A 64 10.52 -9.46 21.29
N LYS A 65 9.77 -9.41 20.20
CA LYS A 65 9.60 -10.56 19.31
C LYS A 65 10.79 -10.70 18.38
N ASP A 66 11.08 -11.94 17.97
CA ASP A 66 12.17 -12.21 17.06
C ASP A 66 11.71 -11.99 15.61
N PRO A 67 12.29 -11.02 14.88
CA PRO A 67 11.92 -10.78 13.49
C PRO A 67 12.24 -11.96 12.56
N GLY A 68 13.20 -12.81 12.93
CA GLY A 68 13.56 -13.98 12.14
C GLY A 68 12.58 -15.15 12.26
N SER A 69 11.67 -15.12 13.24
CA SER A 69 10.67 -16.16 13.43
C SER A 69 9.23 -15.65 13.42
N THR A 70 9.03 -14.35 13.29
CA THR A 70 7.70 -13.74 13.18
C THR A 70 7.36 -13.62 11.70
N LYS A 71 6.17 -14.07 11.31
CA LYS A 71 5.73 -13.98 9.91
C LYS A 71 5.09 -12.62 9.65
N ALA A 72 5.29 -12.11 8.43
CA ALA A 72 4.73 -10.83 8.01
C ALA A 72 3.21 -10.81 8.14
N GLY A 73 2.54 -11.91 7.83
CA GLY A 73 1.09 -12.03 7.93
C GLY A 73 0.55 -11.82 9.33
N GLU A 74 1.37 -12.03 10.36
CA GLU A 74 0.95 -11.81 11.75
C GLU A 74 0.79 -10.33 12.09
N LEU A 75 1.40 -9.43 11.31
CA LEU A 75 1.40 -8.00 11.61
C LEU A 75 0.38 -7.21 10.80
N GLY A 76 0.29 -7.48 9.50
CA GLY A 76 -0.47 -6.65 8.59
C GLY A 76 -1.80 -7.23 8.16
N VAL A 77 -2.11 -8.45 8.60
CA VAL A 77 -3.34 -9.13 8.23
C VAL A 77 -4.22 -9.25 9.46
N GLY A 78 -5.49 -9.07 9.32
CA GLY A 78 -6.33 -9.55 10.39
C GLY A 78 -7.51 -8.72 10.77
N ASP A 79 -7.54 -7.43 10.52
CA ASP A 79 -8.72 -6.64 10.87
C ASP A 79 -9.57 -6.27 9.67
N GLY A 80 -9.19 -6.71 8.47
CA GLY A 80 -9.95 -6.49 7.25
C GLY A 80 -10.04 -5.03 6.81
N LYS A 81 -9.17 -4.19 7.34
CA LYS A 81 -9.26 -2.74 7.11
C LYS A 81 -8.20 -2.20 6.16
N THR A 82 -7.63 -3.03 5.30
CA THR A 82 -6.70 -2.56 4.30
C THR A 82 -7.43 -1.64 3.32
N ILE A 83 -6.92 -0.43 3.18
CA ILE A 83 -7.50 0.56 2.29
C ILE A 83 -7.00 0.29 0.88
N THR A 84 -7.90 0.05 -0.04
CA THR A 84 -7.57 -0.31 -1.43
C THR A 84 -8.39 0.53 -2.40
N ILE A 85 -8.03 0.44 -3.69
CA ILE A 85 -8.79 1.03 -4.78
C ILE A 85 -8.94 -0.04 -5.86
N GLY A 86 -10.07 -0.05 -6.55
CA GLY A 86 -10.29 -0.97 -7.66
C GLY A 86 -9.57 -0.52 -8.91
N ALA A 87 -9.14 -1.48 -9.74
CA ALA A 87 -8.40 -1.18 -10.97
C ALA A 87 -9.20 -0.29 -11.92
N ASP A 88 -10.52 -0.41 -11.92
CA ASP A 88 -11.40 0.38 -12.79
C ASP A 88 -11.98 1.61 -12.11
N ASP A 89 -11.58 1.90 -10.87
CA ASP A 89 -11.99 3.12 -10.19
C ASP A 89 -11.25 4.33 -10.77
N SER A 90 -11.89 5.49 -10.72
CA SER A 90 -11.33 6.72 -11.29
C SER A 90 -10.19 7.28 -10.43
N ILE A 91 -9.39 8.16 -11.05
CA ILE A 91 -8.35 8.91 -10.33
C ILE A 91 -9.00 9.76 -9.24
N ASP A 92 -10.16 10.34 -9.49
CA ASP A 92 -10.86 11.14 -8.49
C ASP A 92 -11.24 10.32 -7.27
N GLU A 93 -11.66 9.07 -7.46
CA GLU A 93 -11.95 8.16 -6.35
C GLU A 93 -10.69 7.80 -5.57
N ALA A 94 -9.57 7.58 -6.29
CA ALA A 94 -8.28 7.31 -5.64
C ALA A 94 -7.85 8.51 -4.78
N LEU A 95 -7.96 9.72 -5.33
CA LEU A 95 -7.64 10.95 -4.61
C LEU A 95 -8.50 11.11 -3.36
N ALA A 96 -9.81 10.89 -3.49
CA ALA A 96 -10.72 10.99 -2.37
C ALA A 96 -10.40 9.96 -1.29
N THR A 97 -10.07 8.73 -1.67
CA THR A 97 -9.70 7.65 -0.74
C THR A 97 -8.42 7.98 0.01
N MET A 98 -7.42 8.50 -0.69
CA MET A 98 -6.17 8.93 -0.05
C MET A 98 -6.39 10.06 0.95
N SER A 99 -7.18 11.06 0.57
CA SER A 99 -7.48 12.20 1.43
C SER A 99 -8.26 11.79 2.67
N LYS A 100 -9.28 10.97 2.49
CA LYS A 100 -10.14 10.51 3.59
C LYS A 100 -9.37 9.69 4.61
N ASN A 101 -8.46 8.84 4.15
CA ASN A 101 -7.73 7.92 5.00
C ASN A 101 -6.32 8.39 5.33
N GLN A 102 -5.91 9.54 4.80
CA GLN A 102 -4.58 10.15 5.02
C GLN A 102 -3.45 9.18 4.68
N VAL A 103 -3.56 8.51 3.55
CA VAL A 103 -2.56 7.58 3.04
C VAL A 103 -1.99 8.09 1.73
N ARG A 104 -0.75 7.73 1.43
CA ARG A 104 -0.01 8.21 0.24
C ARG A 104 0.09 7.16 -0.86
N ARG A 105 -0.33 5.96 -0.58
CA ARG A 105 -0.32 4.84 -1.53
C ARG A 105 -1.55 4.01 -1.33
N LEU A 106 -2.02 3.43 -2.42
CA LEU A 106 -3.16 2.52 -2.40
C LEU A 106 -2.82 1.28 -3.21
N PRO A 107 -2.96 0.10 -2.62
CA PRO A 107 -2.95 -1.12 -3.41
C PRO A 107 -4.14 -1.10 -4.38
N VAL A 108 -3.89 -1.48 -5.63
CA VAL A 108 -4.92 -1.57 -6.67
C VAL A 108 -5.28 -3.02 -6.83
N ILE A 109 -6.55 -3.33 -6.70
CA ILE A 109 -7.04 -4.70 -6.81
C ILE A 109 -7.98 -4.86 -7.99
N ASP A 110 -7.95 -6.06 -8.56
CA ASP A 110 -8.91 -6.48 -9.60
C ASP A 110 -9.55 -7.76 -9.07
N GLY A 111 -10.81 -7.67 -8.66
CA GLY A 111 -11.39 -8.71 -7.84
C GLY A 111 -10.72 -8.71 -6.47
N LYS A 112 -10.02 -9.80 -6.13
CA LYS A 112 -9.28 -9.90 -4.87
C LYS A 112 -7.76 -9.91 -5.09
N LYS A 113 -7.32 -9.84 -6.34
CA LYS A 113 -5.89 -9.93 -6.67
C LYS A 113 -5.27 -8.55 -6.74
N LEU A 114 -4.06 -8.44 -6.19
CA LEU A 114 -3.26 -7.24 -6.31
C LEU A 114 -2.74 -7.13 -7.75
N VAL A 115 -2.98 -5.99 -8.41
CA VAL A 115 -2.49 -5.75 -9.77
C VAL A 115 -1.53 -4.57 -9.86
N GLY A 116 -1.45 -3.74 -8.84
CA GLY A 116 -0.52 -2.61 -8.84
C GLY A 116 -0.62 -1.78 -7.59
N ILE A 117 0.13 -0.68 -7.58
CA ILE A 117 0.13 0.32 -6.52
C ILE A 117 -0.03 1.69 -7.17
N VAL A 118 -0.92 2.52 -6.63
CA VAL A 118 -1.04 3.93 -7.00
C VAL A 118 -0.48 4.75 -5.86
N SER A 119 0.45 5.65 -6.19
CA SER A 119 1.04 6.57 -5.22
C SER A 119 0.50 7.98 -5.41
N GLN A 120 0.71 8.82 -4.41
CA GLN A 120 0.43 10.25 -4.50
C GLN A 120 1.13 10.85 -5.72
N ALA A 121 2.37 10.43 -5.99
CA ALA A 121 3.13 10.93 -7.13
C ALA A 121 2.49 10.53 -8.47
N ASP A 122 1.95 9.32 -8.56
CA ASP A 122 1.24 8.88 -9.77
C ASP A 122 0.03 9.75 -10.06
N ILE A 123 -0.73 10.09 -9.01
CA ILE A 123 -1.88 10.96 -9.15
C ILE A 123 -1.43 12.36 -9.55
N ALA A 124 -0.37 12.88 -8.92
CA ALA A 124 0.13 14.23 -9.19
C ALA A 124 0.49 14.44 -10.66
N ARG A 125 0.98 13.40 -11.33
CA ARG A 125 1.33 13.48 -12.74
C ARG A 125 0.12 13.45 -13.68
N ASN A 126 -1.08 13.19 -13.16
CA ASN A 126 -2.25 12.93 -13.98
C ASN A 126 -3.47 13.79 -13.64
N ILE A 127 -3.35 14.75 -12.72
CA ILE A 127 -4.45 15.64 -12.34
C ILE A 127 -3.99 17.09 -12.31
N ASP A 128 -4.96 18.02 -12.14
CA ASP A 128 -4.71 19.46 -12.05
C ASP A 128 -3.94 19.82 -10.77
N GLU A 129 -3.14 20.87 -10.84
CA GLU A 129 -2.37 21.38 -9.70
C GLU A 129 -3.24 21.67 -8.47
N GLU A 130 -4.43 22.20 -8.69
CA GLU A 130 -5.36 22.51 -7.61
C GLU A 130 -5.72 21.26 -6.81
N LYS A 131 -6.02 20.15 -7.50
CA LYS A 131 -6.35 18.89 -6.84
C LYS A 131 -5.14 18.28 -6.14
N VAL A 132 -3.96 18.46 -6.70
CA VAL A 132 -2.71 18.00 -6.07
C VAL A 132 -2.48 18.77 -4.77
N GLY A 133 -2.71 20.09 -4.78
CA GLY A 133 -2.59 20.91 -3.58
C GLY A 133 -3.52 20.44 -2.47
N ASP A 134 -4.76 20.13 -2.80
CA ASP A 134 -5.75 19.62 -1.86
C ASP A 134 -5.32 18.29 -1.26
N LEU A 135 -4.76 17.40 -2.08
CA LEU A 135 -4.28 16.11 -1.62
C LEU A 135 -3.13 16.26 -0.61
N VAL A 136 -2.14 17.07 -0.96
CA VAL A 136 -0.96 17.29 -0.10
C VAL A 136 -1.39 17.90 1.22
N GLU A 137 -2.26 18.90 1.20
CA GLU A 137 -2.78 19.55 2.41
C GLU A 137 -3.49 18.52 3.31
N ALA A 138 -4.38 17.73 2.73
CA ALA A 138 -5.17 16.75 3.50
C ALA A 138 -4.27 15.68 4.16
N ILE A 139 -3.26 15.20 3.44
CA ILE A 139 -2.37 14.15 3.97
C ILE A 139 -1.40 14.73 5.02
N SER A 140 -1.00 15.98 4.86
CA SER A 140 -0.04 16.63 5.75
C SER A 140 -0.62 17.03 7.11
N GLN A 141 -1.92 17.08 7.22
CA GLN A 141 -2.59 17.37 8.48
C GLN A 141 -2.64 16.14 9.36
#